data_0146ab51b07400a3ed9d43e2be1f9798
#
_entry.id   0146ab51b07400a3ed9d43e2be1f9798
#
_cell.length_a   1.000
_cell.length_b   1.000
_cell.length_c   1.000
_cell.angle_alpha   90.00
_cell.angle_beta   90.00
_cell.angle_gamma   90.00
#
_symmetry.space_group_name_H-M   'P 1'
#
loop_
_entity.id
_entity.type
_entity.pdbx_description
1 polymer ?
#
loop_
_entity_poly.entity_id
_entity_poly.type
_entity_poly.pdbx_seq_one_letter_code
_entity_poly.pdbx_strand_id
1 'polypeptide(L)'
;MPNNTPEPQAVCNPISRSAIFIVATVAHGEDKADVVRSWCGDIAALVRAVGTRAPTANLSCVCGFGADAWDRLFGAPRPVSLHPFREFGQGDRRAIATPGDMLLHIRADHMDLCFELASQMLNKLGDAVTVVDEVHGFRYFDLRDMVGFVDGTENPSGTSAARYTIIDEEDPDFAGGSYVIVQKYLHNLDAWNGLTVEQQEKIIGREKLSDVELDESIKPSCSHSSLTTIDDNGKEVKILRHNMAFGRPGAKEFGTYFIGYARTPAPIEQMMENMFVGRPPGNYDRLLDYSRAVTGGLFFVPSNDLLDELPDRNPNAAPTSIGDSQQENESEGTLNIGSLKGTSQDE
;
A
#
# COMPACT_ATOMS: atom_id res chain seq x y z
N MET A 1 -22.58 -21.63 3.01
CA MET A 1 -21.11 -21.74 3.05
C MET A 1 -20.63 -20.45 3.69
N PRO A 2 -19.72 -20.44 4.67
CA PRO A 2 -19.14 -19.17 5.10
C PRO A 2 -18.49 -18.53 3.87
N ASN A 3 -18.81 -17.25 3.62
CA ASN A 3 -18.08 -16.46 2.62
C ASN A 3 -16.63 -16.39 3.10
N ASN A 4 -15.76 -17.17 2.49
CA ASN A 4 -14.33 -17.13 2.75
C ASN A 4 -13.76 -16.00 1.91
N THR A 5 -14.10 -14.74 2.28
CA THR A 5 -13.46 -13.57 1.66
C THR A 5 -12.00 -13.57 2.13
N PRO A 6 -11.02 -13.53 1.20
CA PRO A 6 -9.61 -13.53 1.57
C PRO A 6 -9.28 -12.41 2.56
N GLU A 7 -8.39 -12.67 3.52
CA GLU A 7 -8.04 -11.72 4.56
C GLU A 7 -7.17 -10.58 3.98
N PRO A 8 -7.62 -9.32 4.01
CA PRO A 8 -6.80 -8.20 3.54
C PRO A 8 -5.59 -7.99 4.44
N GLN A 9 -4.48 -7.49 3.86
CA GLN A 9 -3.41 -6.89 4.67
C GLN A 9 -3.97 -5.71 5.48
N ALA A 10 -3.20 -5.20 6.43
CA ALA A 10 -3.59 -4.16 7.38
C ALA A 10 -3.90 -2.77 6.73
N VAL A 11 -4.47 -2.74 5.52
CA VAL A 11 -4.78 -1.51 4.76
C VAL A 11 -5.73 -0.60 5.53
N CYS A 12 -6.80 -1.17 6.08
CA CYS A 12 -7.85 -0.42 6.77
C CYS A 12 -7.57 -0.11 8.25
N ASN A 13 -6.38 -0.45 8.77
CA ASN A 13 -6.03 -0.13 10.15
C ASN A 13 -6.00 1.39 10.36
N PRO A 14 -6.31 1.88 11.57
CA PRO A 14 -6.24 3.30 11.88
C PRO A 14 -4.86 3.91 11.61
N ILE A 15 -4.83 5.23 11.38
CA ILE A 15 -3.58 5.99 11.23
C ILE A 15 -2.74 5.86 12.51
N SER A 16 -1.50 5.42 12.37
CA SER A 16 -0.53 5.26 13.47
C SER A 16 0.16 6.59 13.82
N ARG A 17 1.04 6.57 14.84
CA ARG A 17 1.87 7.71 15.22
C ARG A 17 3.14 7.81 14.40
N SER A 18 3.64 6.67 13.92
CA SER A 18 4.90 6.55 13.19
C SER A 18 4.70 5.63 12.00
N ALA A 19 5.42 5.90 10.91
CA ALA A 19 5.51 5.02 9.77
C ALA A 19 6.91 5.06 9.15
N ILE A 20 7.33 3.95 8.54
CA ILE A 20 8.45 3.91 7.60
C ILE A 20 7.89 3.45 6.27
N PHE A 21 8.16 4.24 5.23
CA PHE A 21 7.85 3.94 3.85
C PHE A 21 9.14 3.56 3.14
N ILE A 22 9.18 2.39 2.53
CA ILE A 22 10.34 1.91 1.78
C ILE A 22 9.88 1.54 0.39
N VAL A 23 10.53 2.11 -0.63
CA VAL A 23 10.42 1.66 -2.01
C VAL A 23 11.74 1.04 -2.40
N ALA A 24 11.69 -0.17 -2.94
CA ALA A 24 12.86 -0.92 -3.34
C ALA A 24 12.71 -1.48 -4.77
N THR A 25 13.82 -1.62 -5.47
CA THR A 25 13.91 -2.37 -6.72
C THR A 25 14.48 -3.76 -6.43
N VAL A 26 13.98 -4.77 -7.16
CA VAL A 26 14.41 -6.16 -7.05
C VAL A 26 15.51 -6.42 -8.09
N ALA A 27 16.64 -6.94 -7.66
CA ALA A 27 17.74 -7.32 -8.54
C ALA A 27 17.29 -8.37 -9.57
N HIS A 28 17.94 -8.36 -10.74
CA HIS A 28 17.68 -9.37 -11.77
C HIS A 28 18.31 -10.72 -11.37
N GLY A 29 17.71 -11.81 -11.80
CA GLY A 29 18.14 -13.18 -11.57
C GLY A 29 17.09 -14.00 -10.84
N GLU A 30 17.00 -15.28 -11.18
CA GLU A 30 16.00 -16.18 -10.57
C GLU A 30 16.29 -16.40 -9.09
N ASP A 31 17.57 -16.49 -8.69
CA ASP A 31 17.98 -16.58 -7.30
C ASP A 31 17.49 -15.39 -6.46
N LYS A 32 17.46 -14.19 -7.03
CA LYS A 32 16.96 -12.99 -6.36
C LYS A 32 15.41 -12.97 -6.30
N ALA A 33 14.77 -13.41 -7.39
CA ALA A 33 13.33 -13.57 -7.42
C ALA A 33 12.86 -14.61 -6.39
N ASP A 34 13.54 -15.74 -6.24
CA ASP A 34 13.26 -16.77 -5.24
C ASP A 34 13.35 -16.24 -3.80
N VAL A 35 14.35 -15.41 -3.52
CA VAL A 35 14.48 -14.76 -2.20
C VAL A 35 13.23 -13.91 -1.92
N VAL A 36 12.79 -13.08 -2.88
CA VAL A 36 11.63 -12.21 -2.69
C VAL A 36 10.33 -13.04 -2.56
N ARG A 37 10.14 -14.06 -3.40
CA ARG A 37 8.98 -14.97 -3.30
C ARG A 37 8.91 -15.63 -1.92
N SER A 38 10.01 -16.27 -1.49
CA SER A 38 10.08 -16.90 -0.18
C SER A 38 9.83 -15.92 0.98
N TRP A 39 10.36 -14.69 0.85
CA TRP A 39 10.18 -13.63 1.85
C TRP A 39 8.70 -13.23 2.02
N CYS A 40 7.85 -13.30 0.97
CA CYS A 40 6.42 -12.99 1.08
C CYS A 40 5.73 -13.82 2.18
N GLY A 41 6.01 -15.12 2.26
CA GLY A 41 5.46 -16.00 3.29
C GLY A 41 5.97 -15.73 4.72
N ASP A 42 7.06 -14.98 4.87
CA ASP A 42 7.65 -14.67 6.18
C ASP A 42 7.12 -13.36 6.80
N ILE A 43 6.47 -12.49 6.02
CA ILE A 43 6.05 -11.15 6.46
C ILE A 43 5.23 -11.21 7.76
N ALA A 44 4.19 -12.04 7.78
CA ALA A 44 3.32 -12.18 8.94
C ALA A 44 4.07 -12.66 10.19
N ALA A 45 5.03 -13.57 10.02
CA ALA A 45 5.86 -14.06 11.13
C ALA A 45 6.79 -12.97 11.68
N LEU A 46 7.41 -12.17 10.81
CA LEU A 46 8.27 -11.05 11.20
C LEU A 46 7.47 -9.98 11.97
N VAL A 47 6.29 -9.59 11.46
CA VAL A 47 5.41 -8.64 12.14
C VAL A 47 5.04 -9.14 13.53
N ARG A 48 4.64 -10.41 13.66
CA ARG A 48 4.31 -11.00 14.97
C ARG A 48 5.53 -11.03 15.90
N ALA A 49 6.69 -11.44 15.40
CA ALA A 49 7.91 -11.57 16.22
C ALA A 49 8.34 -10.23 16.82
N VAL A 50 8.34 -9.15 16.04
CA VAL A 50 8.67 -7.80 16.52
C VAL A 50 7.54 -7.26 17.40
N GLY A 51 6.27 -7.44 17.00
CA GLY A 51 5.10 -6.93 17.72
C GLY A 51 4.90 -7.50 19.13
N THR A 52 5.44 -8.70 19.43
CA THR A 52 5.35 -9.29 20.78
C THR A 52 6.03 -8.46 21.86
N ARG A 53 6.97 -7.57 21.49
CA ARG A 53 7.66 -6.69 22.45
C ARG A 53 6.77 -5.56 22.98
N ALA A 54 5.79 -5.12 22.17
CA ALA A 54 4.83 -4.08 22.53
C ALA A 54 3.47 -4.37 21.87
N PRO A 55 2.69 -5.33 22.40
CA PRO A 55 1.46 -5.82 21.74
C PRO A 55 0.39 -4.75 21.52
N THR A 56 0.41 -3.66 22.29
CA THR A 56 -0.54 -2.54 22.21
C THR A 56 -0.11 -1.42 21.28
N ALA A 57 1.09 -1.53 20.67
CA ALA A 57 1.64 -0.47 19.82
C ALA A 57 1.21 -0.57 18.35
N ASN A 58 0.26 -1.43 18.03
CA ASN A 58 -0.40 -1.54 16.72
C ASN A 58 0.58 -1.70 15.53
N LEU A 59 1.68 -2.47 15.72
CA LEU A 59 2.63 -2.73 14.65
C LEU A 59 1.96 -3.47 13.50
N SER A 60 2.10 -2.95 12.30
CA SER A 60 1.61 -3.55 11.05
C SER A 60 2.53 -3.23 9.89
N CYS A 61 2.48 -4.06 8.87
CA CYS A 61 3.14 -3.84 7.59
C CYS A 61 2.14 -4.11 6.46
N VAL A 62 2.19 -3.28 5.42
CA VAL A 62 1.54 -3.52 4.14
C VAL A 62 2.65 -3.60 3.10
N CYS A 63 2.64 -4.70 2.33
CA CYS A 63 3.56 -4.94 1.23
C CYS A 63 2.81 -4.88 -0.10
N GLY A 64 3.36 -4.17 -1.09
CA GLY A 64 2.82 -4.08 -2.44
C GLY A 64 3.88 -4.28 -3.50
N PHE A 65 3.45 -4.64 -4.72
CA PHE A 65 4.32 -4.93 -5.87
C PHE A 65 3.90 -4.10 -7.08
N GLY A 66 4.89 -3.52 -7.77
CA GLY A 66 4.69 -2.80 -9.03
C GLY A 66 4.41 -3.75 -10.20
N ALA A 67 3.91 -3.20 -11.32
CA ALA A 67 3.46 -3.99 -12.47
C ALA A 67 4.57 -4.86 -13.07
N ASP A 68 5.74 -4.26 -13.34
CA ASP A 68 6.86 -4.99 -13.96
C ASP A 68 7.46 -6.03 -13.00
N ALA A 69 7.47 -5.71 -11.70
CA ALA A 69 7.89 -6.65 -10.67
C ALA A 69 6.91 -7.83 -10.55
N TRP A 70 5.60 -7.57 -10.61
CA TRP A 70 4.59 -8.61 -10.55
C TRP A 70 4.80 -9.64 -11.67
N ASP A 71 4.91 -9.17 -12.93
CA ASP A 71 5.10 -10.06 -14.06
C ASP A 71 6.39 -10.89 -13.95
N ARG A 72 7.47 -10.29 -13.48
CA ARG A 72 8.77 -10.92 -13.33
C ARG A 72 8.84 -11.91 -12.17
N LEU A 73 8.20 -11.60 -11.06
CA LEU A 73 8.27 -12.41 -9.83
C LEU A 73 7.21 -13.52 -9.80
N PHE A 74 5.98 -13.22 -10.24
CA PHE A 74 4.81 -14.08 -10.02
C PHE A 74 4.10 -14.50 -11.31
N GLY A 75 4.35 -13.83 -12.43
CA GLY A 75 3.75 -14.14 -13.71
C GLY A 75 2.23 -13.88 -13.79
N ALA A 76 1.59 -14.59 -14.71
CA ALA A 76 0.14 -14.50 -14.92
C ALA A 76 -0.63 -15.37 -13.89
N PRO A 77 -1.88 -14.99 -13.51
CA PRO A 77 -2.52 -13.74 -13.88
C PRO A 77 -1.94 -12.53 -13.13
N ARG A 78 -2.06 -11.34 -13.74
CA ARG A 78 -1.75 -10.06 -13.12
C ARG A 78 -3.05 -9.35 -12.71
N PRO A 79 -3.08 -8.62 -11.58
CA PRO A 79 -4.23 -7.81 -11.19
C PRO A 79 -4.67 -6.89 -12.33
N VAL A 80 -5.96 -6.87 -12.65
CA VAL A 80 -6.51 -6.28 -13.89
C VAL A 80 -6.20 -4.80 -14.06
N SER A 81 -6.14 -4.03 -12.96
CA SER A 81 -5.85 -2.60 -12.99
C SER A 81 -4.39 -2.26 -12.62
N LEU A 82 -3.50 -3.26 -12.49
CA LEU A 82 -2.10 -3.02 -12.20
C LEU A 82 -1.35 -2.64 -13.48
N HIS A 83 -0.79 -1.46 -13.50
CA HIS A 83 0.03 -0.92 -14.60
C HIS A 83 1.16 -0.04 -14.05
N PRO A 84 2.18 0.31 -14.86
CA PRO A 84 3.18 1.29 -14.43
C PRO A 84 2.54 2.63 -14.05
N PHE A 85 3.13 3.31 -13.06
CA PHE A 85 2.63 4.62 -12.62
C PHE A 85 2.55 5.60 -13.81
N ARG A 86 1.40 6.28 -13.94
CA ARG A 86 1.17 7.29 -14.97
C ARG A 86 1.64 8.64 -14.48
N GLU A 87 2.36 9.36 -15.35
CA GLU A 87 2.77 10.72 -15.07
C GLU A 87 1.68 11.73 -15.48
N PHE A 88 1.50 12.78 -14.67
CA PHE A 88 0.54 13.85 -14.93
C PHE A 88 1.23 15.21 -14.89
N GLY A 89 0.69 16.18 -15.63
CA GLY A 89 1.19 17.55 -15.66
C GLY A 89 2.45 17.74 -16.52
N GLN A 90 3.06 18.90 -16.42
CA GLN A 90 4.22 19.30 -17.24
C GLN A 90 5.16 20.25 -16.47
N GLY A 91 6.43 20.29 -16.88
CA GLY A 91 7.43 21.19 -16.30
C GLY A 91 7.65 20.92 -14.81
N ASP A 92 7.64 21.98 -14.01
CA ASP A 92 7.86 21.88 -12.55
C ASP A 92 6.65 21.32 -11.79
N ARG A 93 5.46 21.35 -12.39
CA ARG A 93 4.22 20.76 -11.85
C ARG A 93 3.95 19.43 -12.54
N ARG A 94 4.66 18.42 -12.11
CA ARG A 94 4.59 17.08 -12.69
C ARG A 94 4.59 16.02 -11.59
N ALA A 95 3.65 15.11 -11.67
CA ALA A 95 3.68 13.85 -10.97
C ALA A 95 4.57 12.90 -11.77
N ILE A 96 5.77 12.65 -11.27
CA ILE A 96 6.79 11.82 -11.97
C ILE A 96 6.69 10.36 -11.55
N ALA A 97 6.98 9.44 -12.47
CA ALA A 97 7.25 8.05 -12.15
C ALA A 97 8.69 7.89 -11.66
N THR A 98 8.89 7.09 -10.62
CA THR A 98 10.22 6.74 -10.12
C THR A 98 10.38 5.22 -10.03
N PRO A 99 11.61 4.69 -10.11
CA PRO A 99 11.84 3.26 -9.96
C PRO A 99 11.27 2.72 -8.65
N GLY A 100 10.61 1.56 -8.72
CA GLY A 100 10.07 0.89 -7.55
C GLY A 100 9.37 -0.41 -7.94
N ASP A 101 9.89 -1.53 -7.46
CA ASP A 101 9.34 -2.87 -7.64
C ASP A 101 8.49 -3.31 -6.46
N MET A 102 8.87 -2.88 -5.25
CA MET A 102 8.23 -3.22 -3.99
C MET A 102 8.01 -1.98 -3.15
N LEU A 103 6.88 -1.95 -2.44
CA LEU A 103 6.55 -0.98 -1.40
C LEU A 103 6.38 -1.69 -0.07
N LEU A 104 7.01 -1.18 0.98
CA LEU A 104 6.71 -1.52 2.37
C LEU A 104 6.17 -0.28 3.09
N HIS A 105 4.97 -0.39 3.64
CA HIS A 105 4.38 0.60 4.52
C HIS A 105 4.28 0.02 5.93
N ILE A 106 5.29 0.29 6.76
CA ILE A 106 5.43 -0.20 8.13
C ILE A 106 4.90 0.86 9.08
N ARG A 107 4.00 0.50 10.00
CA ARG A 107 3.32 1.44 10.90
C ARG A 107 3.27 0.92 12.31
N ALA A 108 3.45 1.83 13.28
CA ALA A 108 3.27 1.56 14.70
C ALA A 108 3.00 2.86 15.47
N ASP A 109 2.61 2.74 16.76
CA ASP A 109 2.57 3.87 17.66
C ASP A 109 3.97 4.34 18.10
N HIS A 110 4.98 3.49 17.91
CA HIS A 110 6.38 3.73 18.27
C HIS A 110 7.31 3.50 17.08
N MET A 111 8.20 4.47 16.80
CA MET A 111 9.11 4.43 15.65
C MET A 111 10.16 3.30 15.77
N ASP A 112 10.58 2.94 16.98
CA ASP A 112 11.53 1.85 17.22
C ASP A 112 11.03 0.49 16.70
N LEU A 113 9.71 0.22 16.82
CA LEU A 113 9.11 -0.99 16.25
C LEU A 113 9.11 -0.96 14.72
N CYS A 114 8.82 0.20 14.12
CA CYS A 114 8.90 0.35 12.67
C CYS A 114 10.34 0.12 12.19
N PHE A 115 11.32 0.70 12.89
CA PHE A 115 12.73 0.58 12.56
C PHE A 115 13.23 -0.86 12.68
N GLU A 116 12.89 -1.54 13.79
CA GLU A 116 13.29 -2.94 14.01
C GLU A 116 12.68 -3.85 12.93
N LEU A 117 11.37 -3.69 12.63
CA LEU A 117 10.73 -4.50 11.60
C LEU A 117 11.33 -4.24 10.22
N ALA A 118 11.54 -2.96 9.84
CA ALA A 118 12.20 -2.62 8.59
C ALA A 118 13.59 -3.25 8.47
N SER A 119 14.39 -3.17 9.55
CA SER A 119 15.73 -3.75 9.60
C SER A 119 15.70 -5.27 9.40
N GLN A 120 14.80 -5.98 10.08
CA GLN A 120 14.68 -7.44 9.94
C GLN A 120 14.21 -7.84 8.53
N MET A 121 13.24 -7.11 7.96
CA MET A 121 12.74 -7.35 6.61
C MET A 121 13.83 -7.14 5.55
N LEU A 122 14.54 -6.03 5.61
CA LEU A 122 15.62 -5.73 4.67
C LEU A 122 16.82 -6.67 4.82
N ASN A 123 17.19 -7.04 6.05
CA ASN A 123 18.25 -8.02 6.28
C ASN A 123 17.93 -9.39 5.66
N LYS A 124 16.65 -9.79 5.70
CA LYS A 124 16.21 -11.05 5.09
C LYS A 124 16.20 -11.01 3.56
N LEU A 125 15.83 -9.87 2.98
CA LEU A 125 15.92 -9.63 1.53
C LEU A 125 17.37 -9.51 1.04
N GLY A 126 18.27 -9.02 1.88
CA GLY A 126 19.69 -8.90 1.58
C GLY A 126 19.98 -8.16 0.28
N ASP A 127 20.82 -8.74 -0.56
CA ASP A 127 21.21 -8.19 -1.86
C ASP A 127 20.20 -8.46 -3.00
N ALA A 128 19.06 -9.11 -2.69
CA ALA A 128 17.96 -9.28 -3.65
C ALA A 128 17.24 -7.96 -3.95
N VAL A 129 17.37 -6.96 -3.07
CA VAL A 129 16.75 -5.66 -3.26
C VAL A 129 17.71 -4.50 -3.06
N THR A 130 17.37 -3.37 -3.69
CA THR A 130 18.05 -2.08 -3.46
C THR A 130 16.99 -1.06 -3.07
N VAL A 131 17.13 -0.47 -1.87
CA VAL A 131 16.22 0.61 -1.43
C VAL A 131 16.50 1.85 -2.27
N VAL A 132 15.45 2.39 -2.90
CA VAL A 132 15.52 3.58 -3.76
C VAL A 132 14.88 4.81 -3.12
N ASP A 133 13.95 4.62 -2.20
CA ASP A 133 13.40 5.68 -1.35
C ASP A 133 13.05 5.11 0.03
N GLU A 134 13.43 5.83 1.08
CA GLU A 134 13.11 5.53 2.47
C GLU A 134 12.69 6.82 3.16
N VAL A 135 11.50 6.81 3.79
CA VAL A 135 10.96 7.96 4.50
C VAL A 135 10.45 7.54 5.87
N HIS A 136 10.93 8.22 6.91
CA HIS A 136 10.45 8.08 8.27
C HIS A 136 9.41 9.17 8.53
N GLY A 137 8.14 8.77 8.55
CA GLY A 137 7.00 9.63 8.76
C GLY A 137 6.55 9.66 10.22
N PHE A 138 5.96 10.75 10.62
CA PHE A 138 5.41 10.93 11.96
C PHE A 138 4.09 11.70 11.94
N ARG A 139 3.22 11.42 12.90
CA ARG A 139 2.01 12.21 13.13
C ARG A 139 2.40 13.59 13.60
N TYR A 140 2.07 14.59 12.81
CA TYR A 140 2.27 15.99 13.19
C TYR A 140 1.01 16.53 13.88
N PHE A 141 1.13 17.58 14.69
CA PHE A 141 0.10 18.17 15.56
C PHE A 141 -1.35 17.94 15.10
N ASP A 142 -2.20 17.36 15.95
CA ASP A 142 -3.65 17.19 15.71
C ASP A 142 -4.03 16.64 14.33
N LEU A 143 -3.22 15.70 13.80
CA LEU A 143 -3.37 15.14 12.44
C LEU A 143 -3.19 16.18 11.32
N ARG A 144 -2.41 17.24 11.55
CA ARG A 144 -2.09 18.22 10.50
C ARG A 144 -0.90 17.75 9.67
N ASP A 145 -0.84 18.30 8.47
CA ASP A 145 0.36 18.22 7.64
C ASP A 145 1.35 19.36 7.95
N MET A 146 2.48 19.41 7.25
CA MET A 146 3.50 20.44 7.42
C MET A 146 3.06 21.83 6.95
N VAL A 147 2.02 21.94 6.11
CA VAL A 147 1.43 23.23 5.68
C VAL A 147 0.39 23.72 6.68
N GLY A 148 0.08 22.93 7.72
CA GLY A 148 -0.70 23.32 8.90
C GLY A 148 -2.20 23.07 8.79
N PHE A 149 -2.66 22.29 7.81
CA PHE A 149 -4.05 21.88 7.66
C PHE A 149 -4.27 20.42 8.13
N VAL A 150 -5.49 20.10 8.56
CA VAL A 150 -5.85 18.73 8.97
C VAL A 150 -5.79 17.81 7.77
N ASP A 151 -5.11 16.67 7.88
CA ASP A 151 -5.05 15.64 6.84
C ASP A 151 -5.94 14.46 7.20
N GLY A 152 -6.64 13.93 6.20
CA GLY A 152 -7.47 12.74 6.37
C GLY A 152 -8.90 13.00 6.83
N THR A 153 -9.38 14.25 6.86
CA THR A 153 -10.77 14.60 7.23
C THR A 153 -11.80 13.80 6.44
N GLU A 154 -11.58 13.61 5.13
CA GLU A 154 -12.48 12.88 4.23
C GLU A 154 -12.19 11.38 4.15
N ASN A 155 -11.33 10.83 5.01
CA ASN A 155 -11.04 9.40 5.01
C ASN A 155 -12.30 8.59 5.37
N PRO A 156 -12.60 7.53 4.62
CA PRO A 156 -13.63 6.58 5.02
C PRO A 156 -13.21 5.86 6.30
N SER A 157 -14.17 5.52 7.15
CA SER A 157 -13.91 4.84 8.42
C SER A 157 -14.77 3.58 8.60
N GLY A 158 -14.35 2.68 9.50
CA GLY A 158 -15.06 1.44 9.78
C GLY A 158 -15.28 0.58 8.53
N THR A 159 -16.47 0.05 8.34
CA THR A 159 -16.84 -0.81 7.18
C THR A 159 -16.79 -0.06 5.85
N SER A 160 -16.91 1.28 5.86
CA SER A 160 -16.80 2.06 4.62
C SER A 160 -15.37 2.10 4.08
N ALA A 161 -14.35 2.03 4.94
CA ALA A 161 -12.95 1.97 4.50
C ALA A 161 -12.71 0.76 3.60
N ALA A 162 -13.10 -0.45 4.03
CA ALA A 162 -12.95 -1.66 3.22
C ALA A 162 -13.69 -1.56 1.89
N ARG A 163 -14.91 -0.98 1.88
CA ARG A 163 -15.71 -0.80 0.66
C ARG A 163 -14.99 0.01 -0.42
N TYR A 164 -14.18 1.01 -0.04
CA TYR A 164 -13.47 1.87 -0.99
C TYR A 164 -12.07 1.38 -1.32
N THR A 165 -11.50 0.48 -0.52
CA THR A 165 -10.10 0.10 -0.63
C THR A 165 -9.86 -1.36 -0.99
N ILE A 166 -10.75 -2.27 -0.62
CA ILE A 166 -10.53 -3.71 -0.79
C ILE A 166 -11.25 -4.21 -2.04
N ILE A 167 -10.51 -4.93 -2.88
CA ILE A 167 -10.99 -5.57 -4.11
C ILE A 167 -11.95 -6.70 -3.74
N ASP A 168 -13.02 -6.85 -4.52
CA ASP A 168 -14.07 -7.85 -4.34
C ASP A 168 -14.45 -8.47 -5.70
N GLU A 169 -15.68 -8.29 -6.16
CA GLU A 169 -16.22 -8.88 -7.38
C GLU A 169 -15.60 -8.32 -8.68
N GLU A 170 -14.97 -7.14 -8.65
CA GLU A 170 -14.35 -6.50 -9.82
C GLU A 170 -13.09 -7.21 -10.31
N ASP A 171 -12.39 -7.95 -9.45
CA ASP A 171 -11.23 -8.78 -9.79
C ASP A 171 -11.17 -9.99 -8.83
N PRO A 172 -11.99 -11.03 -9.07
CA PRO A 172 -12.18 -12.13 -8.12
C PRO A 172 -10.91 -12.92 -7.81
N ASP A 173 -9.96 -13.02 -8.75
CA ASP A 173 -8.69 -13.71 -8.57
C ASP A 173 -7.76 -12.97 -7.58
N PHE A 174 -8.06 -11.70 -7.32
CA PHE A 174 -7.31 -10.81 -6.44
C PHE A 174 -8.17 -10.19 -5.34
N ALA A 175 -9.32 -10.80 -5.05
CA ALA A 175 -10.19 -10.39 -3.95
C ALA A 175 -9.42 -10.32 -2.62
N GLY A 176 -9.78 -9.37 -1.76
CA GLY A 176 -9.03 -9.09 -0.52
C GLY A 176 -7.77 -8.24 -0.73
N GLY A 177 -7.33 -8.03 -1.96
CA GLY A 177 -6.24 -7.12 -2.31
C GLY A 177 -6.66 -5.64 -2.33
N SER A 178 -5.70 -4.77 -2.65
CA SER A 178 -5.89 -3.32 -2.77
C SER A 178 -4.87 -2.74 -3.76
N TYR A 179 -5.16 -1.57 -4.30
CA TYR A 179 -4.15 -0.78 -5.00
C TYR A 179 -3.69 0.37 -4.13
N VAL A 180 -2.43 0.75 -4.28
CA VAL A 180 -1.84 1.87 -3.56
C VAL A 180 -0.98 2.73 -4.47
N ILE A 181 -1.19 4.05 -4.40
CA ILE A 181 -0.33 5.03 -5.04
C ILE A 181 0.42 5.78 -3.95
N VAL A 182 1.73 5.96 -4.16
CA VAL A 182 2.60 6.72 -3.26
C VAL A 182 3.29 7.86 -3.98
N GLN A 183 3.43 8.99 -3.30
CA GLN A 183 4.18 10.15 -3.76
C GLN A 183 4.85 10.86 -2.57
N LYS A 184 6.09 11.25 -2.73
CA LYS A 184 6.81 12.10 -1.79
C LYS A 184 6.72 13.54 -2.25
N TYR A 185 6.11 14.40 -1.43
CA TYR A 185 6.02 15.84 -1.69
C TYR A 185 7.00 16.60 -0.82
N LEU A 186 7.74 17.53 -1.43
CA LEU A 186 8.58 18.50 -0.72
C LEU A 186 7.89 19.86 -0.74
N HIS A 187 7.81 20.50 0.45
CA HIS A 187 7.13 21.78 0.63
C HIS A 187 8.12 22.94 0.76
N ASN A 188 7.85 24.02 0.01
CA ASN A 188 8.53 25.31 0.19
C ASN A 188 7.82 26.08 1.33
N LEU A 189 8.13 25.71 2.59
CA LEU A 189 7.50 26.33 3.75
C LEU A 189 7.86 27.82 3.90
N ASP A 190 9.01 28.28 3.43
CA ASP A 190 9.37 29.70 3.46
C ASP A 190 8.39 30.52 2.61
N ALA A 191 8.10 30.06 1.37
CA ALA A 191 7.10 30.69 0.51
C ALA A 191 5.67 30.53 1.03
N TRP A 192 5.31 29.33 1.53
CA TRP A 192 3.99 29.05 2.10
C TRP A 192 3.68 29.94 3.33
N ASN A 193 4.61 30.07 4.25
CA ASN A 193 4.45 30.91 5.46
C ASN A 193 4.48 32.40 5.15
N GLY A 194 4.88 32.82 3.96
CA GLY A 194 4.76 34.20 3.48
C GLY A 194 3.33 34.59 3.08
N LEU A 195 2.43 33.61 2.93
CA LEU A 195 1.01 33.85 2.64
C LEU A 195 0.23 34.22 3.90
N THR A 196 -0.85 35.01 3.71
CA THR A 196 -1.82 35.20 4.80
C THR A 196 -2.63 33.91 5.02
N VAL A 197 -3.25 33.76 6.20
CA VAL A 197 -4.09 32.58 6.51
C VAL A 197 -5.22 32.46 5.47
N GLU A 198 -5.87 33.56 5.11
CA GLU A 198 -6.98 33.55 4.13
C GLU A 198 -6.52 33.12 2.72
N GLN A 199 -5.26 33.41 2.36
CA GLN A 199 -4.69 32.92 1.10
C GLN A 199 -4.44 31.43 1.16
N GLN A 200 -3.89 30.92 2.28
CA GLN A 200 -3.67 29.50 2.50
C GLN A 200 -5.01 28.74 2.49
N GLU A 201 -6.04 29.23 3.18
CA GLU A 201 -7.38 28.66 3.23
C GLU A 201 -8.01 28.57 1.83
N LYS A 202 -7.87 29.61 1.00
CA LYS A 202 -8.34 29.57 -0.39
C LYS A 202 -7.61 28.58 -1.26
N ILE A 203 -6.31 28.35 -1.02
CA ILE A 203 -5.53 27.35 -1.75
C ILE A 203 -5.99 25.94 -1.35
N ILE A 204 -6.21 25.70 -0.08
CA ILE A 204 -6.65 24.38 0.42
C ILE A 204 -8.16 24.16 0.19
N GLY A 205 -8.98 25.21 0.36
CA GLY A 205 -10.44 25.14 0.28
C GLY A 205 -11.13 24.87 1.62
N ARG A 206 -10.40 25.01 2.73
CA ARG A 206 -10.88 24.79 4.10
C ARG A 206 -10.34 25.84 5.05
N GLU A 207 -11.06 26.13 6.13
CA GLU A 207 -10.56 26.97 7.21
C GLU A 207 -9.41 26.26 7.95
N LYS A 208 -8.33 26.99 8.21
CA LYS A 208 -7.11 26.40 8.76
C LYS A 208 -7.28 25.94 10.22
N LEU A 209 -8.04 26.69 11.01
CA LEU A 209 -8.22 26.40 12.43
C LEU A 209 -9.32 25.36 12.68
N SER A 210 -10.48 25.55 12.08
CA SER A 210 -11.70 24.74 12.32
C SER A 210 -11.80 23.50 11.45
N ASP A 211 -11.02 23.43 10.36
CA ASP A 211 -11.11 22.40 9.31
C ASP A 211 -12.48 22.36 8.60
N VAL A 212 -13.29 23.40 8.73
CA VAL A 212 -14.56 23.52 8.02
C VAL A 212 -14.28 23.84 6.55
N GLU A 213 -14.95 23.16 5.64
CA GLU A 213 -14.85 23.44 4.22
C GLU A 213 -15.43 24.84 3.90
N LEU A 214 -14.73 25.59 3.04
CA LEU A 214 -15.20 26.91 2.61
C LEU A 214 -16.52 26.79 1.84
N ASP A 215 -17.41 27.80 2.05
CA ASP A 215 -18.64 27.89 1.29
C ASP A 215 -18.37 27.95 -0.23
N GLU A 216 -19.19 27.26 -1.02
CA GLU A 216 -19.04 27.17 -2.49
C GLU A 216 -18.99 28.55 -3.18
N SER A 217 -19.60 29.58 -2.57
CA SER A 217 -19.57 30.94 -3.12
C SER A 217 -18.22 31.63 -3.00
N ILE A 218 -17.34 31.15 -2.12
CA ILE A 218 -16.01 31.74 -1.86
C ILE A 218 -14.86 30.76 -2.10
N LYS A 219 -15.15 29.46 -2.16
CA LYS A 219 -14.15 28.39 -2.41
C LYS A 219 -13.68 28.43 -3.86
N PRO A 220 -12.38 28.65 -4.13
CA PRO A 220 -11.89 28.64 -5.50
C PRO A 220 -12.01 27.26 -6.15
N SER A 221 -12.38 27.21 -7.42
CA SER A 221 -12.44 25.93 -8.18
C SER A 221 -11.08 25.27 -8.38
N CYS A 222 -9.98 26.00 -8.15
CA CYS A 222 -8.60 25.52 -8.16
C CYS A 222 -8.06 25.21 -6.76
N SER A 223 -8.91 25.20 -5.74
CA SER A 223 -8.51 24.77 -4.39
C SER A 223 -8.26 23.28 -4.35
N HIS A 224 -7.37 22.84 -3.45
CA HIS A 224 -7.03 21.43 -3.27
C HIS A 224 -8.27 20.57 -3.05
N SER A 225 -9.16 20.96 -2.14
CA SER A 225 -10.39 20.21 -1.85
C SER A 225 -11.30 20.10 -3.07
N SER A 226 -11.48 21.19 -3.85
CA SER A 226 -12.32 21.17 -5.06
C SER A 226 -11.81 20.23 -6.15
N LEU A 227 -10.50 20.07 -6.29
CA LEU A 227 -9.89 19.24 -7.32
C LEU A 227 -9.70 17.79 -6.90
N THR A 228 -9.62 17.51 -5.60
CA THR A 228 -9.44 16.16 -5.07
C THR A 228 -10.76 15.46 -4.70
N THR A 229 -11.88 16.17 -4.68
CA THR A 229 -13.21 15.56 -4.56
C THR A 229 -13.62 14.95 -5.90
N ILE A 230 -13.81 13.63 -5.92
CA ILE A 230 -14.25 12.89 -7.10
C ILE A 230 -15.73 12.52 -6.94
N ASP A 231 -16.52 12.90 -7.92
CA ASP A 231 -17.92 12.51 -8.02
C ASP A 231 -18.11 11.57 -9.22
N ASP A 232 -18.72 10.42 -8.96
CA ASP A 232 -19.14 9.48 -10.00
C ASP A 232 -20.68 9.35 -9.93
N ASN A 233 -21.36 9.97 -10.90
CA ASN A 233 -22.81 9.95 -11.06
C ASN A 233 -23.57 10.43 -9.79
N GLY A 234 -23.11 11.49 -9.12
CA GLY A 234 -23.73 12.05 -7.92
C GLY A 234 -23.37 11.32 -6.65
N LYS A 235 -22.35 10.46 -6.67
CA LYS A 235 -21.79 9.82 -5.48
C LYS A 235 -20.31 10.16 -5.36
N GLU A 236 -19.94 10.69 -4.20
CA GLU A 236 -18.54 10.91 -3.88
C GLU A 236 -17.78 9.57 -3.82
N VAL A 237 -16.67 9.48 -4.57
CA VAL A 237 -15.75 8.35 -4.53
C VAL A 237 -14.61 8.69 -3.58
N LYS A 238 -14.45 7.89 -2.53
CA LYS A 238 -13.43 8.10 -1.51
C LYS A 238 -12.24 7.17 -1.69
N ILE A 239 -11.10 7.62 -1.22
CA ILE A 239 -9.87 6.84 -1.06
C ILE A 239 -9.46 6.86 0.41
N LEU A 240 -8.69 5.88 0.85
CA LEU A 240 -8.13 5.86 2.20
C LEU A 240 -6.69 6.37 2.16
N ARG A 241 -6.42 7.50 2.82
CA ARG A 241 -5.08 8.10 2.90
C ARG A 241 -4.47 7.86 4.28
N HIS A 242 -3.22 7.42 4.28
CA HIS A 242 -2.39 7.31 5.48
C HIS A 242 -1.14 8.18 5.36
N ASN A 243 -1.34 9.42 4.91
CA ASN A 243 -0.28 10.39 4.74
C ASN A 243 0.48 10.63 6.04
N MET A 244 1.76 10.92 5.93
CA MET A 244 2.61 11.28 7.07
C MET A 244 3.48 12.48 6.73
N ALA A 245 3.59 13.38 7.70
CA ALA A 245 4.61 14.40 7.68
C ALA A 245 6.00 13.78 7.84
N PHE A 246 6.99 14.32 7.14
CA PHE A 246 8.40 13.97 7.31
C PHE A 246 9.28 15.21 7.15
N GLY A 247 10.53 15.16 7.63
CA GLY A 247 11.44 16.25 7.36
C GLY A 247 12.72 16.17 8.15
N ARG A 248 13.66 17.06 7.77
CA ARG A 248 14.96 17.26 8.41
C ARG A 248 15.16 18.76 8.64
N PRO A 249 14.82 19.29 9.85
CA PRO A 249 14.86 20.73 10.12
C PRO A 249 16.22 21.37 9.83
N GLY A 250 17.33 20.68 10.14
CA GLY A 250 18.68 21.16 9.85
C GLY A 250 19.02 21.27 8.36
N ALA A 251 18.32 20.49 7.52
CA ALA A 251 18.45 20.56 6.06
C ALA A 251 17.37 21.42 5.40
N LYS A 252 16.47 22.03 6.20
CA LYS A 252 15.26 22.72 5.71
C LYS A 252 14.42 21.86 4.75
N GLU A 253 14.41 20.57 4.95
CA GLU A 253 13.61 19.64 4.17
C GLU A 253 12.33 19.35 4.95
N PHE A 254 11.20 19.60 4.33
CA PHE A 254 9.86 19.39 4.91
C PHE A 254 8.94 18.83 3.83
N GLY A 255 8.11 17.89 4.21
CA GLY A 255 7.25 17.26 3.23
C GLY A 255 6.12 16.44 3.80
N THR A 256 5.27 15.97 2.89
CA THR A 256 4.23 14.98 3.15
C THR A 256 4.48 13.77 2.25
N TYR A 257 4.54 12.59 2.85
CA TYR A 257 4.50 11.35 2.12
C TYR A 257 3.03 10.99 1.90
N PHE A 258 2.56 11.14 0.67
CA PHE A 258 1.23 10.73 0.27
C PHE A 258 1.20 9.23 0.05
N ILE A 259 0.23 8.56 0.64
CA ILE A 259 -0.10 7.16 0.41
C ILE A 259 -1.62 7.00 0.37
N GLY A 260 -2.15 6.65 -0.78
CA GLY A 260 -3.58 6.47 -1.02
C GLY A 260 -3.91 5.05 -1.44
N TYR A 261 -4.86 4.42 -0.74
CA TYR A 261 -5.38 3.09 -1.01
C TYR A 261 -6.76 3.18 -1.66
N ALA A 262 -6.99 2.34 -2.67
CA ALA A 262 -8.28 2.23 -3.36
C ALA A 262 -8.46 0.83 -3.96
N ARG A 263 -9.72 0.46 -4.27
CA ARG A 263 -10.06 -0.82 -4.96
C ARG A 263 -9.50 -0.87 -6.39
N THR A 264 -9.34 0.30 -7.01
CA THR A 264 -8.71 0.49 -8.33
C THR A 264 -7.87 1.76 -8.29
N PRO A 265 -6.84 1.91 -9.14
CA PRO A 265 -6.04 3.14 -9.18
C PRO A 265 -6.84 4.35 -9.68
N ALA A 266 -7.90 4.13 -10.45
CA ALA A 266 -8.61 5.18 -11.20
C ALA A 266 -9.05 6.41 -10.37
N PRO A 267 -9.62 6.30 -9.15
CA PRO A 267 -9.97 7.49 -8.36
C PRO A 267 -8.76 8.35 -8.01
N ILE A 268 -7.64 7.72 -7.61
CA ILE A 268 -6.42 8.45 -7.26
C ILE A 268 -5.80 9.09 -8.50
N GLU A 269 -5.77 8.38 -9.62
CA GLU A 269 -5.30 8.93 -10.91
C GLU A 269 -6.13 10.11 -11.37
N GLN A 270 -7.47 10.05 -11.21
CA GLN A 270 -8.34 11.16 -11.52
C GLN A 270 -8.08 12.38 -10.62
N MET A 271 -7.84 12.16 -9.31
CA MET A 271 -7.43 13.23 -8.39
C MET A 271 -6.12 13.87 -8.88
N MET A 272 -5.13 13.05 -9.25
CA MET A 272 -3.84 13.54 -9.75
C MET A 272 -3.99 14.29 -11.06
N GLU A 273 -4.80 13.82 -12.01
CA GLU A 273 -5.08 14.53 -13.25
C GLU A 273 -5.70 15.89 -12.96
N ASN A 274 -6.71 15.97 -12.10
CA ASN A 274 -7.33 17.22 -11.70
C ASN A 274 -6.33 18.18 -11.02
N MET A 275 -5.45 17.66 -10.15
CA MET A 275 -4.45 18.47 -9.46
C MET A 275 -3.38 19.01 -10.42
N PHE A 276 -2.76 18.15 -11.22
CA PHE A 276 -1.58 18.51 -12.02
C PHE A 276 -1.91 19.12 -13.38
N VAL A 277 -2.99 18.69 -14.02
CA VAL A 277 -3.45 19.21 -15.33
C VAL A 277 -4.51 20.29 -15.13
N GLY A 278 -5.40 20.08 -14.19
CA GLY A 278 -6.50 20.99 -13.85
C GLY A 278 -7.84 20.58 -14.44
N ARG A 279 -8.91 21.07 -13.80
CA ARG A 279 -10.29 20.86 -14.24
C ARG A 279 -11.03 22.21 -14.28
N PRO A 280 -11.29 22.82 -15.45
CA PRO A 280 -10.77 22.41 -16.78
C PRO A 280 -9.24 22.52 -16.87
N PRO A 281 -8.61 21.99 -17.95
CA PRO A 281 -7.16 22.08 -18.15
C PRO A 281 -6.63 23.51 -17.93
N GLY A 282 -5.56 23.64 -17.11
CA GLY A 282 -5.00 24.91 -16.68
C GLY A 282 -5.54 25.43 -15.35
N ASN A 283 -6.69 24.95 -14.87
CA ASN A 283 -7.21 25.23 -13.52
C ASN A 283 -6.65 24.20 -12.52
N TYR A 284 -5.32 24.15 -12.38
CA TYR A 284 -4.59 23.21 -11.56
C TYR A 284 -4.62 23.57 -10.07
N ASP A 285 -4.28 22.62 -9.22
CA ASP A 285 -4.20 22.78 -7.76
C ASP A 285 -3.09 23.75 -7.36
N ARG A 286 -3.48 24.86 -6.73
CA ARG A 286 -2.56 25.93 -6.33
C ARG A 286 -1.62 25.52 -5.19
N LEU A 287 -1.91 24.43 -4.49
CA LEU A 287 -0.96 23.85 -3.52
C LEU A 287 0.35 23.43 -4.21
N LEU A 288 0.29 23.05 -5.50
CA LEU A 288 1.48 22.65 -6.28
C LEU A 288 2.44 23.82 -6.58
N ASP A 289 2.07 25.05 -6.34
CA ASP A 289 2.99 26.20 -6.37
C ASP A 289 3.94 26.21 -5.14
N TYR A 290 3.60 25.45 -4.10
CA TYR A 290 4.35 25.35 -2.83
C TYR A 290 4.78 23.93 -2.49
N SER A 291 4.28 22.95 -3.23
CA SER A 291 4.52 21.52 -3.01
C SER A 291 4.93 20.84 -4.31
N ARG A 292 6.03 20.11 -4.31
CA ARG A 292 6.54 19.42 -5.50
C ARG A 292 6.61 17.91 -5.25
N ALA A 293 5.97 17.12 -6.11
CA ALA A 293 6.14 15.67 -6.13
C ALA A 293 7.55 15.31 -6.64
N VAL A 294 8.27 14.50 -5.90
CA VAL A 294 9.64 14.07 -6.22
C VAL A 294 9.76 12.57 -6.41
N THR A 295 8.72 11.80 -6.08
CA THR A 295 8.58 10.38 -6.39
C THR A 295 7.16 10.07 -6.84
N GLY A 296 6.95 8.90 -7.45
CA GLY A 296 5.63 8.39 -7.80
C GLY A 296 5.70 6.90 -8.14
N GLY A 297 4.80 6.11 -7.53
CA GLY A 297 4.69 4.67 -7.74
C GLY A 297 3.27 4.17 -7.55
N LEU A 298 2.90 3.16 -8.34
CA LEU A 298 1.66 2.40 -8.22
C LEU A 298 2.00 0.95 -7.91
N PHE A 299 1.37 0.40 -6.87
CA PHE A 299 1.58 -0.97 -6.45
C PHE A 299 0.26 -1.67 -6.20
N PHE A 300 0.23 -2.97 -6.42
CA PHE A 300 -0.83 -3.85 -5.96
C PHE A 300 -0.44 -4.45 -4.61
N VAL A 301 -1.37 -4.45 -3.68
CA VAL A 301 -1.26 -5.02 -2.33
C VAL A 301 -2.06 -6.32 -2.31
N PRO A 302 -1.44 -7.51 -2.32
CA PRO A 302 -2.16 -8.78 -2.25
C PRO A 302 -2.85 -8.96 -0.89
N SER A 303 -3.86 -9.83 -0.83
CA SER A 303 -4.40 -10.32 0.46
C SER A 303 -3.34 -11.08 1.25
N ASN A 304 -3.56 -11.31 2.56
CA ASN A 304 -2.68 -12.16 3.36
C ASN A 304 -2.64 -13.59 2.82
N ASP A 305 -3.81 -14.13 2.44
CA ASP A 305 -3.89 -15.48 1.85
C ASP A 305 -3.05 -15.58 0.57
N LEU A 306 -3.15 -14.57 -0.32
CA LEU A 306 -2.35 -14.55 -1.55
C LEU A 306 -0.85 -14.37 -1.25
N LEU A 307 -0.46 -13.56 -0.24
CA LEU A 307 0.95 -13.44 0.17
C LEU A 307 1.54 -14.80 0.58
N ASP A 308 0.77 -15.63 1.27
CA ASP A 308 1.20 -16.96 1.69
C ASP A 308 1.31 -17.94 0.49
N GLU A 309 0.62 -17.69 -0.62
CA GLU A 309 0.69 -18.47 -1.86
C GLU A 309 1.81 -18.00 -2.82
N LEU A 310 2.24 -16.73 -2.74
CA LEU A 310 3.25 -16.16 -3.65
C LEU A 310 4.60 -16.91 -3.68
N PRO A 311 5.09 -17.54 -2.58
CA PRO A 311 6.30 -18.37 -2.64
C PRO A 311 6.26 -19.48 -3.69
N ASP A 312 5.08 -20.05 -3.94
CA ASP A 312 4.89 -21.15 -4.89
C ASP A 312 4.63 -20.65 -6.33
N ARG A 313 4.42 -19.36 -6.52
CA ARG A 313 4.22 -18.74 -7.84
C ARG A 313 5.55 -18.43 -8.51
N ASN A 314 6.04 -19.36 -9.32
CA ASN A 314 7.25 -19.15 -10.14
C ASN A 314 6.88 -19.17 -11.63
N PRO A 315 6.96 -18.04 -12.37
CA PRO A 315 6.62 -17.99 -13.78
C PRO A 315 7.54 -18.86 -14.67
N ASN A 316 8.73 -19.19 -14.15
CA ASN A 316 9.73 -20.01 -14.86
C ASN A 316 9.70 -21.49 -14.41
N ALA A 317 8.86 -21.88 -13.46
CA ALA A 317 8.72 -23.26 -13.06
C ALA A 317 8.17 -24.08 -14.24
N ALA A 318 8.80 -25.20 -14.55
CA ALA A 318 8.26 -26.15 -15.51
C ALA A 318 6.85 -26.57 -15.04
N PRO A 319 5.85 -26.67 -15.94
CA PRO A 319 4.53 -27.13 -15.57
C PRO A 319 4.66 -28.47 -14.85
N THR A 320 4.21 -28.52 -13.61
CA THR A 320 4.17 -29.79 -12.84
C THR A 320 3.27 -30.71 -13.62
N SER A 321 3.84 -31.76 -14.26
CA SER A 321 3.07 -32.81 -14.89
C SER A 321 2.18 -33.41 -13.80
N ILE A 322 0.88 -33.13 -13.90
CA ILE A 322 -0.12 -33.86 -13.11
C ILE A 322 0.08 -35.32 -13.49
N GLY A 323 0.70 -36.08 -12.60
CA GLY A 323 0.96 -37.50 -12.81
C GLY A 323 -0.34 -38.21 -13.08
N ASP A 324 -0.39 -38.88 -14.23
CA ASP A 324 -1.40 -39.89 -14.52
C ASP A 324 -1.58 -40.76 -13.27
N SER A 325 -2.76 -40.66 -12.70
CA SER A 325 -3.23 -41.65 -11.71
C SER A 325 -3.21 -43.03 -12.37
N GLN A 326 -2.16 -43.78 -12.08
CA GLN A 326 -2.10 -45.17 -12.44
C GLN A 326 -3.33 -45.89 -11.83
N GLN A 327 -4.14 -46.41 -12.70
CA GLN A 327 -5.12 -47.43 -12.39
C GLN A 327 -4.39 -48.58 -11.67
N GLU A 328 -4.53 -48.69 -10.36
CA GLU A 328 -4.21 -49.93 -9.67
C GLU A 328 -5.25 -50.96 -10.01
N ASN A 329 -4.80 -51.99 -10.71
CA ASN A 329 -5.53 -53.23 -10.96
C ASN A 329 -5.90 -53.87 -9.61
N GLU A 330 -7.20 -54.08 -9.41
CA GLU A 330 -7.72 -54.98 -8.39
C GLU A 330 -7.18 -56.38 -8.67
N SER A 331 -6.28 -56.88 -7.81
CA SER A 331 -6.01 -58.30 -7.67
C SER A 331 -6.67 -58.80 -6.39
N GLU A 332 -7.68 -59.65 -6.56
CA GLU A 332 -8.28 -60.46 -5.50
C GLU A 332 -7.20 -61.22 -4.73
N GLY A 333 -7.08 -60.94 -3.42
CA GLY A 333 -6.25 -61.66 -2.47
C GLY A 333 -7.07 -62.15 -1.30
N THR A 334 -7.32 -63.41 -1.27
CA THR A 334 -8.08 -64.25 -0.32
C THR A 334 -7.61 -64.02 1.12
N LEU A 335 -8.57 -63.76 2.03
CA LEU A 335 -8.43 -63.74 3.46
C LEU A 335 -8.09 -65.14 3.99
N ASN A 336 -6.94 -65.31 4.64
CA ASN A 336 -6.63 -66.48 5.45
C ASN A 336 -6.60 -66.10 6.92
N ILE A 337 -7.68 -66.47 7.64
CA ILE A 337 -7.81 -66.29 9.09
C ILE A 337 -7.12 -67.49 9.79
N GLY A 338 -5.98 -67.27 10.36
CA GLY A 338 -5.29 -68.22 11.23
C GLY A 338 -5.46 -67.85 12.70
N SER A 339 -6.29 -68.62 13.37
CA SER A 339 -6.45 -68.60 14.83
C SER A 339 -5.21 -69.14 15.52
N LEU A 340 -4.69 -68.47 16.56
CA LEU A 340 -3.82 -69.09 17.58
C LEU A 340 -4.27 -68.67 18.97
N LYS A 341 -4.78 -69.70 19.65
CA LYS A 341 -5.07 -69.76 21.08
C LYS A 341 -3.80 -70.10 21.90
N GLY A 342 -3.66 -69.38 23.04
CA GLY A 342 -3.25 -69.99 24.33
C GLY A 342 -1.75 -70.19 24.50
N THR A 343 -1.17 -69.72 25.58
CA THR A 343 -1.21 -70.26 26.91
C THR A 343 -0.42 -69.37 27.89
N SER A 344 -0.96 -69.26 29.07
CA SER A 344 -0.36 -68.70 30.27
C SER A 344 0.81 -69.60 30.80
N GLN A 345 1.82 -68.97 31.45
CA GLN A 345 2.25 -69.27 32.80
C GLN A 345 3.59 -68.59 33.18
N ASP A 346 3.52 -67.91 34.30
CA ASP A 346 4.43 -67.91 35.47
C ASP A 346 5.97 -67.78 35.26
N GLU A 347 6.57 -66.71 35.69
CA GLU A 347 7.32 -66.49 36.95
C GLU A 347 7.66 -64.99 37.06
#